data_4caef5d5accc22b91dee23e8dd700fa0
#
_entry.id   4caef5d5accc22b91dee23e8dd700fa0
#
_cell.length_a   1.000
_cell.length_b   1.000
_cell.length_c   1.000
_cell.angle_alpha   90.00
_cell.angle_beta   90.00
_cell.angle_gamma   90.00
#
_symmetry.space_group_name_H-M   'P 1'
#
loop_
_entity.id
_entity.type
_entity.pdbx_description
1 polymer ?
#
loop_
_entity_poly.entity_id
_entity_poly.type
_entity_poly.pdbx_seq_one_letter_code
_entity_poly.pdbx_strand_id
1 'polypeptide(L)'
;MPTLLPAELELWQSVESEIKKILSSYAYQEIRTPLLERTELFQRTIGEQTDVVSKEMYSFLDRKDQSLSLRPEATAGVIRAGIEHGLFYNQTQKFWSMGPMYRYERPQKGRYRQFHQVNMEAFGYEGPGIDAELIIMTSRIWKNLDIDAIQLELNSLGTSKSRKNYRATLVEYFKDHIDSLDEDSLLRLEKNPMRILDSKNQEMSALIDSAPKMNDHLDQESRDHFNDLLERLDSHGINYRLNQRLVRGLDYYTGPVSYTHLRAHETPEHRGRRRLLEKKKGGGGGGGGGGGG
;
A
#
# COMPACT_ATOMS: atom_id res chain seq x y z
N MET A 1 5.53 20.94 2.51
CA MET A 1 5.18 20.03 3.61
C MET A 1 4.21 20.77 4.51
N PRO A 2 2.99 20.28 4.71
CA PRO A 2 2.03 20.97 5.54
C PRO A 2 2.41 20.86 7.01
N THR A 3 2.15 21.93 7.78
CA THR A 3 2.22 21.93 9.23
C THR A 3 0.88 21.46 9.78
N LEU A 4 0.89 20.52 10.70
CA LEU A 4 -0.32 20.12 11.42
C LEU A 4 -0.55 21.10 12.56
N LEU A 5 -1.66 21.83 12.51
CA LEU A 5 -2.05 22.78 13.55
C LEU A 5 -2.79 22.08 14.69
N PRO A 6 -2.86 22.68 15.89
CA PRO A 6 -3.50 22.04 17.06
C PRO A 6 -4.91 21.51 16.79
N ALA A 7 -5.73 22.24 16.05
CA ALA A 7 -7.10 21.81 15.69
C ALA A 7 -7.12 20.58 14.75
N GLU A 8 -6.07 20.36 13.97
CA GLU A 8 -5.93 19.19 13.09
C GLU A 8 -5.36 18.01 13.87
N LEU A 9 -4.52 18.27 14.87
CA LEU A 9 -3.89 17.23 15.68
C LEU A 9 -4.90 16.42 16.49
N GLU A 10 -6.01 17.00 16.96
CA GLU A 10 -7.07 16.25 17.63
C GLU A 10 -7.62 15.13 16.75
N LEU A 11 -7.82 15.42 15.46
CA LEU A 11 -8.28 14.44 14.49
C LEU A 11 -7.20 13.39 14.22
N TRP A 12 -5.94 13.83 14.01
CA TRP A 12 -4.81 12.93 13.80
C TRP A 12 -4.66 11.93 14.94
N GLN A 13 -4.64 12.42 16.19
CA GLN A 13 -4.53 11.58 17.39
C GLN A 13 -5.69 10.59 17.52
N SER A 14 -6.91 11.01 17.18
CA SER A 14 -8.07 10.12 17.19
C SER A 14 -7.92 8.99 16.16
N VAL A 15 -7.50 9.30 14.92
CA VAL A 15 -7.26 8.32 13.87
C VAL A 15 -6.12 7.37 14.26
N GLU A 16 -4.99 7.91 14.73
CA GLU A 16 -3.86 7.10 15.20
C GLU A 16 -4.24 6.17 16.35
N SER A 17 -5.03 6.67 17.30
CA SER A 17 -5.48 5.88 18.45
C SER A 17 -6.36 4.70 18.00
N GLU A 18 -7.29 4.92 17.08
CA GLU A 18 -8.15 3.85 16.57
C GLU A 18 -7.36 2.80 15.78
N ILE A 19 -6.41 3.23 14.94
CA ILE A 19 -5.53 2.33 14.22
C ILE A 19 -4.71 1.48 15.19
N LYS A 20 -4.06 2.10 16.19
CA LYS A 20 -3.26 1.39 17.21
C LYS A 20 -4.08 0.36 17.97
N LYS A 21 -5.31 0.69 18.34
CA LYS A 21 -6.23 -0.23 19.01
C LYS A 21 -6.53 -1.46 18.18
N ILE A 22 -6.81 -1.29 16.89
CA ILE A 22 -7.08 -2.41 16.00
C ILE A 22 -5.81 -3.26 15.82
N LEU A 23 -4.66 -2.65 15.52
CA LEU A 23 -3.39 -3.37 15.35
C LEU A 23 -3.03 -4.20 16.59
N SER A 24 -3.22 -3.63 17.77
CA SER A 24 -3.00 -4.34 19.03
C SER A 24 -3.96 -5.52 19.21
N SER A 25 -5.21 -5.43 18.74
CA SER A 25 -6.20 -6.52 18.83
C SER A 25 -5.83 -7.73 17.93
N TYR A 26 -4.98 -7.51 16.92
CA TYR A 26 -4.42 -8.56 16.06
C TYR A 26 -3.00 -9.00 16.48
N ALA A 27 -2.56 -8.57 17.67
CA ALA A 27 -1.24 -8.86 18.23
C ALA A 27 -0.06 -8.31 17.41
N TYR A 28 -0.24 -7.24 16.64
CA TYR A 28 0.85 -6.53 16.02
C TYR A 28 1.58 -5.66 17.05
N GLN A 29 2.89 -5.75 17.08
CA GLN A 29 3.76 -4.98 17.99
C GLN A 29 4.34 -3.76 17.29
N GLU A 30 4.42 -2.64 18.01
CA GLU A 30 4.99 -1.42 17.46
C GLU A 30 6.52 -1.55 17.29
N ILE A 31 7.03 -1.20 16.11
CA ILE A 31 8.44 -1.03 15.83
C ILE A 31 8.70 0.36 15.27
N ARG A 32 9.75 1.03 15.73
CA ARG A 32 10.15 2.36 15.23
C ARG A 32 11.54 2.28 14.64
N THR A 33 11.66 2.57 13.37
CA THR A 33 12.91 2.62 12.64
C THR A 33 13.36 4.07 12.45
N PRO A 34 14.67 4.34 12.27
CA PRO A 34 15.19 5.66 12.00
C PRO A 34 14.53 6.30 10.76
N LEU A 35 14.52 7.66 10.75
CA LEU A 35 14.08 8.41 9.57
C LEU A 35 15.17 8.45 8.49
N LEU A 36 16.41 8.37 8.90
CA LEU A 36 17.62 8.37 8.06
C LEU A 36 18.23 6.98 8.06
N GLU A 37 18.47 6.47 6.88
CA GLU A 37 19.13 5.19 6.65
C GLU A 37 20.17 5.32 5.54
N ARG A 38 21.06 4.35 5.39
CA ARG A 38 21.97 4.28 4.25
C ARG A 38 21.18 4.15 2.97
N THR A 39 21.53 4.90 1.95
CA THR A 39 20.85 4.89 0.64
C THR A 39 20.79 3.49 0.05
N GLU A 40 21.87 2.71 0.21
CA GLU A 40 21.99 1.32 -0.26
C GLU A 40 20.91 0.40 0.30
N LEU A 41 20.40 0.65 1.51
CA LEU A 41 19.30 -0.14 2.08
C LEU A 41 18.07 -0.09 1.17
N PHE A 42 17.69 1.10 0.76
CA PHE A 42 16.51 1.29 -0.10
C PHE A 42 16.76 0.79 -1.51
N GLN A 43 17.95 1.01 -2.07
CA GLN A 43 18.33 0.52 -3.40
C GLN A 43 18.20 -1.01 -3.49
N ARG A 44 18.68 -1.72 -2.47
CA ARG A 44 18.63 -3.19 -2.42
C ARG A 44 17.23 -3.74 -2.17
N THR A 45 16.43 -3.05 -1.35
CA THR A 45 15.11 -3.55 -0.92
C THR A 45 14.02 -3.16 -1.91
N ILE A 46 14.02 -1.92 -2.40
CA ILE A 46 12.96 -1.40 -3.29
C ILE A 46 13.28 -1.74 -4.76
N GLY A 47 14.57 -1.83 -5.10
CA GLY A 47 15.07 -2.03 -6.45
C GLY A 47 15.54 -0.72 -7.10
N GLU A 48 16.75 -0.72 -7.63
CA GLU A 48 17.41 0.47 -8.21
C GLU A 48 16.64 1.09 -9.37
N GLN A 49 15.90 0.28 -10.13
CA GLN A 49 15.17 0.71 -11.32
C GLN A 49 13.76 1.24 -11.04
N THR A 50 13.33 1.26 -9.78
CA THR A 50 12.02 1.81 -9.42
C THR A 50 12.05 3.34 -9.44
N ASP A 51 10.92 3.97 -9.78
CA ASP A 51 10.82 5.43 -9.78
C ASP A 51 11.12 6.01 -8.39
N VAL A 52 10.74 5.30 -7.33
CA VAL A 52 11.01 5.70 -5.94
C VAL A 52 12.50 5.87 -5.71
N VAL A 53 13.31 4.88 -6.08
CA VAL A 53 14.76 4.91 -5.87
C VAL A 53 15.46 5.83 -6.85
N SER A 54 15.08 5.78 -8.12
CA SER A 54 15.77 6.51 -9.18
C SER A 54 15.49 8.02 -9.22
N LYS A 55 14.31 8.47 -8.72
CA LYS A 55 13.85 9.86 -8.92
C LYS A 55 13.25 10.52 -7.67
N GLU A 56 12.77 9.73 -6.70
CA GLU A 56 11.93 10.27 -5.62
C GLU A 56 12.59 10.25 -4.25
N MET A 57 13.77 9.66 -4.09
CA MET A 57 14.47 9.65 -2.81
C MET A 57 15.14 11.00 -2.52
N TYR A 58 15.05 11.43 -1.26
CA TYR A 58 15.88 12.52 -0.72
C TYR A 58 17.18 11.92 -0.20
N SER A 59 18.24 12.02 -1.00
CA SER A 59 19.56 11.49 -0.66
C SER A 59 20.60 12.60 -0.57
N PHE A 60 21.55 12.47 0.36
CA PHE A 60 22.64 13.41 0.59
C PHE A 60 23.84 12.71 1.21
N LEU A 61 25.01 13.33 1.14
CA LEU A 61 26.21 12.83 1.77
C LEU A 61 26.34 13.38 3.20
N ASP A 62 26.75 12.53 4.12
CA ASP A 62 27.14 12.96 5.44
C ASP A 62 28.55 13.55 5.46
N ARG A 63 29.06 13.93 6.65
CA ARG A 63 30.42 14.52 6.81
C ARG A 63 31.56 13.54 6.49
N LYS A 64 31.26 12.25 6.29
CA LYS A 64 32.20 11.17 5.95
C LYS A 64 31.97 10.64 4.55
N ASP A 65 31.27 11.40 3.70
CA ASP A 65 30.92 11.05 2.33
C ASP A 65 30.04 9.74 2.21
N GLN A 66 29.35 9.37 3.30
CA GLN A 66 28.39 8.27 3.25
C GLN A 66 27.04 8.76 2.73
N SER A 67 26.49 8.06 1.75
CA SER A 67 25.18 8.40 1.22
C SER A 67 24.06 7.95 2.17
N LEU A 68 23.29 8.92 2.63
CA LEU A 68 22.12 8.75 3.47
C LEU A 68 20.87 9.19 2.74
N SER A 69 19.75 8.59 3.09
CA SER A 69 18.45 8.95 2.53
C SER A 69 17.39 9.08 3.63
N LEU A 70 16.48 10.04 3.46
CA LEU A 70 15.23 10.04 4.19
C LEU A 70 14.38 8.87 3.69
N ARG A 71 13.82 8.11 4.62
CA ARG A 71 13.06 6.90 4.29
C ARG A 71 11.86 7.21 3.38
N PRO A 72 11.77 6.59 2.20
CA PRO A 72 10.62 6.73 1.30
C PRO A 72 9.45 5.78 1.65
N GLU A 73 9.72 4.78 2.51
CA GLU A 73 8.81 3.76 3.02
C GLU A 73 9.40 3.13 4.29
N ALA A 74 8.66 2.30 5.01
CA ALA A 74 9.11 1.76 6.30
C ALA A 74 9.64 0.32 6.24
N THR A 75 9.20 -0.49 5.27
CA THR A 75 9.48 -1.93 5.18
C THR A 75 10.99 -2.24 5.20
N ALA A 76 11.78 -1.50 4.43
CA ALA A 76 13.23 -1.70 4.39
C ALA A 76 13.90 -1.56 5.77
N GLY A 77 13.50 -0.52 6.52
CA GLY A 77 14.00 -0.30 7.88
C GLY A 77 13.57 -1.41 8.85
N VAL A 78 12.35 -1.90 8.73
CA VAL A 78 11.83 -3.00 9.56
C VAL A 78 12.58 -4.30 9.26
N ILE A 79 12.79 -4.62 7.99
CA ILE A 79 13.56 -5.81 7.57
C ILE A 79 15.00 -5.74 8.09
N ARG A 80 15.68 -4.59 7.93
CA ARG A 80 17.03 -4.39 8.45
C ARG A 80 17.09 -4.63 9.96
N ALA A 81 16.17 -4.00 10.71
CA ALA A 81 16.12 -4.15 12.16
C ALA A 81 15.85 -5.61 12.56
N GLY A 82 14.94 -6.29 11.86
CA GLY A 82 14.65 -7.71 12.10
C GLY A 82 15.86 -8.62 11.89
N ILE A 83 16.65 -8.37 10.84
CA ILE A 83 17.87 -9.12 10.55
C ILE A 83 18.95 -8.82 11.61
N GLU A 84 19.22 -7.54 11.89
CA GLU A 84 20.25 -7.11 12.83
C GLU A 84 20.03 -7.62 14.25
N HIS A 85 18.78 -7.72 14.67
CA HIS A 85 18.39 -8.18 16.01
C HIS A 85 17.92 -9.64 16.06
N GLY A 86 18.06 -10.39 14.97
CA GLY A 86 17.68 -11.81 14.92
C GLY A 86 16.19 -12.09 15.15
N LEU A 87 15.31 -11.12 14.86
CA LEU A 87 13.88 -11.23 15.17
C LEU A 87 13.14 -12.23 14.29
N PHE A 88 13.72 -12.65 13.17
CA PHE A 88 13.10 -13.57 12.21
C PHE A 88 13.59 -15.01 12.33
N TYR A 89 14.56 -15.27 13.23
CA TYR A 89 15.14 -16.62 13.33
C TYR A 89 14.21 -17.59 14.08
N ASN A 90 13.68 -18.59 13.36
CA ASN A 90 12.77 -19.61 13.88
C ASN A 90 11.54 -19.07 14.64
N GLN A 91 11.02 -17.93 14.25
CA GLN A 91 9.85 -17.33 14.89
C GLN A 91 9.01 -16.53 13.91
N THR A 92 7.71 -16.47 14.17
CA THR A 92 6.80 -15.61 13.47
C THR A 92 6.74 -14.25 14.16
N GLN A 93 6.61 -13.17 13.39
CA GLN A 93 6.53 -11.81 13.91
C GLN A 93 5.46 -11.01 13.19
N LYS A 94 4.76 -10.16 13.95
CA LYS A 94 3.80 -9.18 13.44
C LYS A 94 4.20 -7.81 13.96
N PHE A 95 4.66 -6.95 13.06
CA PHE A 95 5.06 -5.60 13.41
C PHE A 95 4.18 -4.55 12.72
N TRP A 96 4.01 -3.44 13.38
CA TRP A 96 3.48 -2.24 12.75
C TRP A 96 4.36 -1.04 13.08
N SER A 97 4.41 -0.10 12.15
CA SER A 97 5.05 1.18 12.34
C SER A 97 4.19 2.31 11.76
N MET A 98 4.28 3.49 12.36
CA MET A 98 3.57 4.67 11.89
C MET A 98 4.52 5.87 11.96
N GLY A 99 4.49 6.72 10.94
CA GLY A 99 5.29 7.92 10.94
C GLY A 99 5.47 8.56 9.58
N PRO A 100 6.28 9.64 9.52
CA PRO A 100 6.52 10.37 8.29
C PRO A 100 7.43 9.59 7.34
N MET A 101 7.09 9.69 6.05
CA MET A 101 7.87 9.21 4.91
C MET A 101 8.12 10.38 3.96
N TYR A 102 9.13 10.26 3.10
CA TYR A 102 9.60 11.36 2.27
C TYR A 102 9.82 10.90 0.83
N ARG A 103 9.10 11.54 -0.12
CA ARG A 103 9.28 11.30 -1.56
C ARG A 103 9.29 12.61 -2.33
N TYR A 104 10.22 12.76 -3.23
CA TYR A 104 10.30 13.93 -4.13
C TYR A 104 9.31 13.79 -5.29
N GLU A 105 8.02 13.76 -4.94
CA GLU A 105 6.93 13.71 -5.93
C GLU A 105 6.52 15.13 -6.36
N ARG A 106 5.87 15.22 -7.53
CA ARG A 106 5.19 16.46 -7.92
C ARG A 106 4.03 16.72 -6.97
N PRO A 107 4.00 17.85 -6.27
CA PRO A 107 2.93 18.16 -5.34
C PRO A 107 1.58 18.21 -6.07
N GLN A 108 0.62 17.46 -5.57
CA GLN A 108 -0.77 17.51 -6.02
C GLN A 108 -1.68 17.22 -4.82
N LYS A 109 -3.00 17.45 -4.97
CA LYS A 109 -3.96 17.18 -3.88
C LYS A 109 -3.85 15.71 -3.43
N GLY A 110 -3.55 15.51 -2.15
CA GLY A 110 -3.36 14.17 -1.57
C GLY A 110 -1.97 13.55 -1.77
N ARG A 111 -1.03 14.21 -2.47
CA ARG A 111 0.36 13.78 -2.57
C ARG A 111 1.30 14.87 -2.08
N TYR A 112 1.93 14.58 -0.96
CA TYR A 112 2.87 15.48 -0.32
C TYR A 112 4.27 14.88 -0.31
N ARG A 113 5.29 15.73 -0.33
CA ARG A 113 6.70 15.29 -0.23
C ARG A 113 7.06 14.71 1.14
N GLN A 114 6.33 15.11 2.17
CA GLN A 114 6.27 14.43 3.46
C GLN A 114 4.83 13.96 3.65
N PHE A 115 4.64 12.68 3.88
CA PHE A 115 3.35 12.06 4.15
C PHE A 115 3.48 11.08 5.31
N HIS A 116 2.38 10.68 5.91
CA HIS A 116 2.36 9.67 6.96
C HIS A 116 1.93 8.34 6.41
N GLN A 117 2.57 7.28 6.84
CA GLN A 117 2.28 5.91 6.47
C GLN A 117 2.09 5.08 7.73
N VAL A 118 1.12 4.17 7.67
CA VAL A 118 0.98 3.06 8.60
C VAL A 118 1.42 1.81 7.86
N ASN A 119 2.41 1.13 8.38
CA ASN A 119 2.91 -0.14 7.86
C ASN A 119 2.53 -1.28 8.78
N MET A 120 2.17 -2.38 8.18
CA MET A 120 1.87 -3.65 8.85
C MET A 120 2.65 -4.75 8.16
N GLU A 121 3.49 -5.44 8.90
CA GLU A 121 4.41 -6.45 8.41
C GLU A 121 4.22 -7.75 9.18
N ALA A 122 4.09 -8.86 8.48
CA ALA A 122 4.01 -10.19 9.06
C ALA A 122 5.11 -11.07 8.47
N PHE A 123 5.89 -11.70 9.32
CA PHE A 123 7.05 -12.49 8.94
C PHE A 123 6.94 -13.93 9.45
N GLY A 124 7.33 -14.89 8.61
CA GLY A 124 7.37 -16.32 8.98
C GLY A 124 6.00 -17.00 8.99
N TYR A 125 4.95 -16.36 8.50
CA TYR A 125 3.64 -16.96 8.32
C TYR A 125 3.51 -17.54 6.92
N GLU A 126 3.02 -18.75 6.83
CA GLU A 126 2.77 -19.44 5.57
C GLU A 126 1.27 -19.44 5.22
N GLY A 127 0.98 -19.51 3.93
CA GLY A 127 -0.38 -19.65 3.40
C GLY A 127 -1.20 -18.35 3.39
N PRO A 128 -2.41 -18.40 2.82
CA PRO A 128 -3.24 -17.22 2.54
C PRO A 128 -3.94 -16.64 3.77
N GLY A 129 -3.85 -17.30 4.92
CA GLY A 129 -4.48 -16.84 6.17
C GLY A 129 -3.95 -15.49 6.63
N ILE A 130 -2.65 -15.24 6.49
CA ILE A 130 -2.05 -13.96 6.88
C ILE A 130 -2.40 -12.83 5.90
N ASP A 131 -2.51 -13.14 4.61
CA ASP A 131 -2.96 -12.18 3.60
C ASP A 131 -4.41 -11.75 3.87
N ALA A 132 -5.29 -12.72 4.16
CA ALA A 132 -6.67 -12.47 4.55
C ALA A 132 -6.75 -11.63 5.84
N GLU A 133 -5.96 -11.95 6.86
CA GLU A 133 -5.90 -11.19 8.11
C GLU A 133 -5.55 -9.72 7.86
N LEU A 134 -4.53 -9.44 7.07
CA LEU A 134 -4.12 -8.07 6.73
C LEU A 134 -5.23 -7.30 6.02
N ILE A 135 -5.92 -7.92 5.08
CA ILE A 135 -7.02 -7.31 4.33
C ILE A 135 -8.22 -7.06 5.26
N ILE A 136 -8.61 -8.05 6.07
CA ILE A 136 -9.74 -7.94 7.02
C ILE A 136 -9.43 -6.86 8.05
N MET A 137 -8.22 -6.84 8.61
CA MET A 137 -7.78 -5.83 9.57
C MET A 137 -7.84 -4.43 8.96
N THR A 138 -7.36 -4.26 7.74
CA THR A 138 -7.43 -2.99 7.00
C THR A 138 -8.89 -2.55 6.77
N SER A 139 -9.77 -3.49 6.38
CA SER A 139 -11.21 -3.22 6.23
C SER A 139 -11.85 -2.77 7.54
N ARG A 140 -11.46 -3.36 8.68
CA ARG A 140 -11.92 -2.91 10.02
C ARG A 140 -11.45 -1.50 10.36
N ILE A 141 -10.21 -1.16 10.02
CA ILE A 141 -9.69 0.21 10.19
C ILE A 141 -10.58 1.20 9.45
N TRP A 142 -10.87 0.95 8.18
CA TRP A 142 -11.73 1.83 7.39
C TRP A 142 -13.14 1.94 7.96
N LYS A 143 -13.74 0.81 8.34
CA LYS A 143 -15.07 0.78 8.96
C LYS A 143 -15.13 1.57 10.25
N ASN A 144 -14.13 1.43 11.12
CA ASN A 144 -14.09 2.16 12.40
C ASN A 144 -13.83 3.66 12.22
N LEU A 145 -13.23 4.05 11.11
CA LEU A 145 -13.04 5.44 10.72
C LEU A 145 -14.22 6.01 9.91
N ASP A 146 -15.30 5.24 9.72
CA ASP A 146 -16.47 5.56 8.88
C ASP A 146 -16.09 5.92 7.44
N ILE A 147 -15.15 5.17 6.87
CA ILE A 147 -14.73 5.35 5.49
C ILE A 147 -15.35 4.22 4.65
N ASP A 148 -16.56 4.45 4.11
CA ASP A 148 -17.33 3.42 3.40
C ASP A 148 -17.11 3.40 1.87
N ALA A 149 -16.59 4.49 1.31
CA ALA A 149 -16.39 4.62 -0.14
C ALA A 149 -15.09 3.98 -0.63
N ILE A 150 -14.75 2.79 -0.08
CA ILE A 150 -13.54 2.06 -0.44
C ILE A 150 -13.90 0.89 -1.34
N GLN A 151 -13.17 0.77 -2.43
CA GLN A 151 -13.18 -0.43 -3.25
C GLN A 151 -11.84 -1.16 -3.10
N LEU A 152 -11.88 -2.39 -2.64
CA LEU A 152 -10.74 -3.30 -2.62
C LEU A 152 -10.57 -3.92 -4.01
N GLU A 153 -9.38 -3.82 -4.57
CA GLU A 153 -8.99 -4.49 -5.79
C GLU A 153 -7.90 -5.51 -5.49
N LEU A 154 -8.01 -6.69 -6.06
CA LEU A 154 -7.10 -7.81 -5.84
C LEU A 154 -6.59 -8.36 -7.16
N ASN A 155 -5.36 -8.85 -7.13
CA ASN A 155 -4.76 -9.68 -8.17
C ASN A 155 -3.74 -10.62 -7.52
N SER A 156 -3.26 -11.60 -8.27
CA SER A 156 -2.09 -12.41 -7.89
C SER A 156 -0.98 -12.25 -8.93
N LEU A 157 0.24 -12.06 -8.46
CA LEU A 157 1.43 -12.00 -9.31
C LEU A 157 2.14 -13.36 -9.44
N GLY A 158 1.68 -14.36 -8.72
CA GLY A 158 2.24 -15.70 -8.72
C GLY A 158 3.72 -15.74 -8.31
N THR A 159 4.37 -16.85 -8.66
CA THR A 159 5.80 -17.05 -8.44
C THR A 159 6.66 -16.27 -9.45
N SER A 160 7.96 -16.19 -9.19
CA SER A 160 8.92 -15.62 -10.15
C SER A 160 8.91 -16.35 -11.50
N LYS A 161 8.65 -17.66 -11.48
CA LYS A 161 8.54 -18.48 -12.71
C LYS A 161 7.27 -18.10 -13.50
N SER A 162 6.13 -18.01 -12.81
CA SER A 162 4.86 -17.59 -13.41
C SER A 162 4.98 -16.21 -14.05
N ARG A 163 5.58 -15.25 -13.32
CA ARG A 163 5.83 -13.89 -13.85
C ARG A 163 6.75 -13.88 -15.08
N LYS A 164 7.82 -14.69 -15.08
CA LYS A 164 8.72 -14.78 -16.22
C LYS A 164 8.01 -15.29 -17.49
N ASN A 165 7.18 -16.31 -17.34
CA ASN A 165 6.38 -16.85 -18.44
C ASN A 165 5.35 -15.82 -18.93
N TYR A 166 4.62 -15.21 -18.02
CA TYR A 166 3.66 -14.16 -18.34
C TYR A 166 4.31 -12.96 -19.05
N ARG A 167 5.47 -12.52 -18.55
CA ARG A 167 6.22 -11.44 -19.18
C ARG A 167 6.59 -11.77 -20.62
N ALA A 168 7.01 -12.99 -20.92
CA ALA A 168 7.33 -13.42 -22.28
C ALA A 168 6.10 -13.32 -23.20
N THR A 169 4.96 -13.85 -22.75
CA THR A 169 3.69 -13.77 -23.48
C THR A 169 3.24 -12.32 -23.71
N LEU A 170 3.38 -11.44 -22.70
CA LEU A 170 3.08 -10.01 -22.85
C LEU A 170 3.99 -9.33 -23.89
N VAL A 171 5.29 -9.66 -23.90
CA VAL A 171 6.22 -9.10 -24.87
C VAL A 171 5.83 -9.50 -26.29
N GLU A 172 5.47 -10.76 -26.51
CA GLU A 172 4.98 -11.23 -27.82
C GLU A 172 3.72 -10.49 -28.22
N TYR A 173 2.71 -10.45 -27.35
CA TYR A 173 1.44 -9.76 -27.59
C TYR A 173 1.63 -8.28 -27.95
N PHE A 174 2.43 -7.54 -27.19
CA PHE A 174 2.65 -6.13 -27.46
C PHE A 174 3.56 -5.87 -28.68
N LYS A 175 4.45 -6.79 -29.04
CA LYS A 175 5.20 -6.70 -30.29
C LYS A 175 4.31 -6.83 -31.52
N ASP A 176 3.30 -7.70 -31.45
CA ASP A 176 2.33 -7.86 -32.55
C ASP A 176 1.41 -6.63 -32.69
N HIS A 177 1.39 -5.76 -31.67
CA HIS A 177 0.57 -4.53 -31.64
C HIS A 177 1.44 -3.27 -31.44
N ILE A 178 2.67 -3.29 -31.92
CA ILE A 178 3.66 -2.24 -31.64
C ILE A 178 3.21 -0.85 -32.09
N ASP A 179 2.50 -0.76 -33.23
CA ASP A 179 1.97 0.48 -33.79
C ASP A 179 0.85 1.11 -32.94
N SER A 180 0.31 0.37 -31.99
CA SER A 180 -0.74 0.83 -31.07
C SER A 180 -0.19 1.27 -29.71
N LEU A 181 1.13 1.20 -29.50
CA LEU A 181 1.79 1.60 -28.27
C LEU A 181 2.21 3.06 -28.30
N ASP A 182 2.00 3.77 -27.19
CA ASP A 182 2.58 5.09 -27.01
C ASP A 182 4.08 5.04 -26.69
N GLU A 183 4.78 6.18 -26.78
CA GLU A 183 6.24 6.27 -26.58
C GLU A 183 6.68 5.73 -25.21
N ASP A 184 5.91 6.03 -24.16
CA ASP A 184 6.18 5.52 -22.81
C ASP A 184 6.06 4.00 -22.75
N SER A 185 5.08 3.44 -23.44
CA SER A 185 4.84 1.99 -23.47
C SER A 185 5.87 1.26 -24.31
N LEU A 186 6.38 1.86 -25.37
CA LEU A 186 7.53 1.33 -26.14
C LEU A 186 8.77 1.20 -25.25
N LEU A 187 9.07 2.23 -24.45
CA LEU A 187 10.18 2.18 -23.48
C LEU A 187 9.96 1.12 -22.38
N ARG A 188 8.71 0.95 -21.96
CA ARG A 188 8.33 -0.06 -20.95
C ARG A 188 8.40 -1.47 -21.50
N LEU A 189 8.13 -1.68 -22.79
CA LEU A 189 8.18 -2.98 -23.43
C LEU A 189 9.55 -3.65 -23.27
N GLU A 190 10.62 -2.87 -23.35
CA GLU A 190 11.98 -3.37 -23.17
C GLU A 190 12.32 -3.61 -21.68
N LYS A 191 11.94 -2.66 -20.81
CA LYS A 191 12.36 -2.66 -19.41
C LYS A 191 11.44 -3.48 -18.50
N ASN A 192 10.15 -3.20 -18.55
CA ASN A 192 9.13 -3.85 -17.73
C ASN A 192 7.76 -3.84 -18.43
N PRO A 193 7.48 -4.81 -19.32
CA PRO A 193 6.25 -4.85 -20.12
C PRO A 193 4.97 -4.93 -19.27
N MET A 194 5.03 -5.48 -18.05
CA MET A 194 3.87 -5.51 -17.17
C MET A 194 3.37 -4.09 -16.82
N ARG A 195 4.25 -3.08 -16.79
CA ARG A 195 3.85 -1.68 -16.53
C ARG A 195 3.02 -1.04 -17.66
N ILE A 196 2.97 -1.66 -18.85
CA ILE A 196 2.07 -1.22 -19.93
C ILE A 196 0.61 -1.41 -19.52
N LEU A 197 0.30 -2.49 -18.78
CA LEU A 197 -1.04 -2.78 -18.28
C LEU A 197 -1.60 -1.68 -17.34
N ASP A 198 -0.71 -0.94 -16.69
CA ASP A 198 -1.06 0.20 -15.79
C ASP A 198 -1.10 1.55 -16.54
N SER A 199 -1.05 1.55 -17.88
CA SER A 199 -1.15 2.77 -18.65
C SER A 199 -2.52 3.42 -18.45
N LYS A 200 -2.52 4.76 -18.32
CA LYS A 200 -3.72 5.57 -18.23
C LYS A 200 -4.18 6.12 -19.57
N ASN A 201 -3.46 5.77 -20.65
CA ASN A 201 -3.82 6.19 -21.99
C ASN A 201 -5.13 5.50 -22.40
N GLN A 202 -6.18 6.28 -22.63
CA GLN A 202 -7.49 5.76 -23.01
C GLN A 202 -7.50 5.07 -24.37
N GLU A 203 -6.66 5.52 -25.31
CA GLU A 203 -6.56 4.94 -26.65
C GLU A 203 -6.03 3.49 -26.59
N MET A 204 -5.20 3.19 -25.60
CA MET A 204 -4.67 1.85 -25.37
C MET A 204 -5.59 0.95 -24.55
N SER A 205 -6.73 1.46 -24.03
CA SER A 205 -7.55 0.70 -23.09
C SER A 205 -8.05 -0.61 -23.67
N ALA A 206 -8.53 -0.60 -24.92
CA ALA A 206 -9.02 -1.81 -25.60
C ALA A 206 -7.90 -2.85 -25.82
N LEU A 207 -6.70 -2.39 -26.18
CA LEU A 207 -5.52 -3.23 -26.33
C LEU A 207 -5.14 -3.88 -24.98
N ILE A 208 -5.11 -3.10 -23.91
CA ILE A 208 -4.77 -3.58 -22.57
C ILE A 208 -5.82 -4.57 -22.04
N ASP A 209 -7.11 -4.32 -22.29
CA ASP A 209 -8.18 -5.21 -21.86
C ASP A 209 -8.17 -6.57 -22.57
N SER A 210 -7.65 -6.59 -23.80
CA SER A 210 -7.47 -7.81 -24.61
C SER A 210 -6.15 -8.54 -24.35
N ALA A 211 -5.25 -7.94 -23.56
CA ALA A 211 -3.95 -8.54 -23.25
C ALA A 211 -4.09 -9.85 -22.45
N PRO A 212 -3.15 -10.78 -22.58
CA PRO A 212 -3.08 -11.99 -21.78
C PRO A 212 -3.20 -11.67 -20.29
N LYS A 213 -3.85 -12.54 -19.53
CA LYS A 213 -4.12 -12.33 -18.10
C LYS A 213 -3.12 -13.09 -17.25
N MET A 214 -2.66 -12.48 -16.16
CA MET A 214 -1.72 -13.12 -15.23
C MET A 214 -2.28 -14.43 -14.64
N ASN A 215 -3.58 -14.49 -14.37
CA ASN A 215 -4.24 -15.67 -13.80
C ASN A 215 -4.10 -16.93 -14.66
N ASP A 216 -3.98 -16.77 -16.00
CA ASP A 216 -3.81 -17.91 -16.92
C ASP A 216 -2.41 -18.51 -16.84
N HIS A 217 -1.46 -17.77 -16.27
CA HIS A 217 -0.06 -18.13 -16.13
C HIS A 217 0.36 -18.52 -14.71
N LEU A 218 -0.57 -18.49 -13.75
CA LEU A 218 -0.30 -18.93 -12.38
C LEU A 218 0.00 -20.44 -12.36
N ASP A 219 1.02 -20.82 -11.59
CA ASP A 219 1.20 -22.21 -11.22
C ASP A 219 0.08 -22.68 -10.27
N GLN A 220 -0.02 -24.00 -10.05
CA GLN A 220 -1.12 -24.55 -9.26
C GLN A 220 -1.08 -24.04 -7.83
N GLU A 221 0.08 -23.98 -7.20
CA GLU A 221 0.25 -23.50 -5.82
C GLU A 221 -0.23 -22.05 -5.66
N SER A 222 0.19 -21.15 -6.57
CA SER A 222 -0.26 -19.74 -6.56
C SER A 222 -1.76 -19.61 -6.79
N ARG A 223 -2.34 -20.48 -7.62
CA ARG A 223 -3.78 -20.51 -7.90
C ARG A 223 -4.56 -20.97 -6.68
N ASP A 224 -4.12 -22.04 -6.03
CA ASP A 224 -4.77 -22.58 -4.84
C ASP A 224 -4.68 -21.58 -3.67
N HIS A 225 -3.51 -20.96 -3.48
CA HIS A 225 -3.30 -19.90 -2.50
C HIS A 225 -4.26 -18.72 -2.73
N PHE A 226 -4.38 -18.27 -3.98
CA PHE A 226 -5.25 -17.13 -4.31
C PHE A 226 -6.73 -17.47 -4.14
N ASN A 227 -7.16 -18.67 -4.52
CA ASN A 227 -8.54 -19.12 -4.33
C ASN A 227 -8.89 -19.23 -2.84
N ASP A 228 -8.02 -19.82 -2.00
CA ASP A 228 -8.23 -19.89 -0.55
C ASP A 228 -8.29 -18.48 0.07
N LEU A 229 -7.47 -17.52 -0.40
CA LEU A 229 -7.59 -16.13 0.01
C LEU A 229 -8.98 -15.57 -0.30
N LEU A 230 -9.47 -15.75 -1.52
CA LEU A 230 -10.79 -15.25 -1.93
C LEU A 230 -11.92 -15.87 -1.10
N GLU A 231 -11.89 -17.19 -0.86
CA GLU A 231 -12.87 -17.90 -0.02
C GLU A 231 -12.89 -17.35 1.41
N ARG A 232 -11.72 -17.04 1.98
CA ARG A 232 -11.62 -16.42 3.31
C ARG A 232 -12.22 -15.03 3.34
N LEU A 233 -11.98 -14.20 2.32
CA LEU A 233 -12.56 -12.86 2.22
C LEU A 233 -14.07 -12.92 2.07
N ASP A 234 -14.58 -13.83 1.25
CA ASP A 234 -16.03 -14.07 1.05
C ASP A 234 -16.70 -14.50 2.35
N SER A 235 -16.08 -15.43 3.10
CA SER A 235 -16.59 -15.90 4.40
C SER A 235 -16.67 -14.79 5.46
N HIS A 236 -15.86 -13.73 5.32
CA HIS A 236 -15.87 -12.56 6.20
C HIS A 236 -16.68 -11.38 5.64
N GLY A 237 -17.37 -11.56 4.52
CA GLY A 237 -18.19 -10.52 3.90
C GLY A 237 -17.38 -9.34 3.36
N ILE A 238 -16.13 -9.55 2.96
CA ILE A 238 -15.28 -8.53 2.38
C ILE A 238 -15.57 -8.44 0.88
N ASN A 239 -16.10 -7.31 0.45
CA ASN A 239 -16.33 -7.05 -0.97
C ASN A 239 -15.04 -6.66 -1.67
N TYR A 240 -14.73 -7.30 -2.78
CA TYR A 240 -13.56 -7.00 -3.61
C TYR A 240 -13.88 -7.07 -5.09
N ARG A 241 -12.98 -6.56 -5.90
CA ARG A 241 -12.99 -6.69 -7.37
C ARG A 241 -11.64 -7.27 -7.81
N LEU A 242 -11.68 -8.27 -8.69
CA LEU A 242 -10.47 -8.74 -9.36
C LEU A 242 -10.06 -7.73 -10.44
N ASN A 243 -8.80 -7.28 -10.38
CA ASN A 243 -8.26 -6.32 -11.33
C ASN A 243 -6.97 -6.84 -11.95
N GLN A 244 -7.07 -7.35 -13.17
CA GLN A 244 -5.94 -7.89 -13.93
C GLN A 244 -4.88 -6.84 -14.32
N ARG A 245 -5.25 -5.54 -14.28
CA ARG A 245 -4.32 -4.42 -14.49
C ARG A 245 -3.54 -4.05 -13.23
N LEU A 246 -3.87 -4.65 -12.08
CA LEU A 246 -3.15 -4.45 -10.82
C LEU A 246 -1.85 -5.27 -10.85
N VAL A 247 -0.84 -4.73 -11.52
CA VAL A 247 0.49 -5.32 -11.68
C VAL A 247 1.56 -4.52 -10.96
N ARG A 248 1.14 -3.57 -10.14
CA ARG A 248 2.03 -2.77 -9.31
C ARG A 248 2.57 -3.63 -8.19
N GLY A 249 3.83 -3.77 -8.19
CA GLY A 249 4.61 -4.39 -7.14
C GLY A 249 6.04 -3.99 -7.38
N LEU A 250 6.79 -3.99 -6.32
CA LEU A 250 8.23 -3.96 -6.42
C LEU A 250 8.65 -5.36 -6.94
N ASP A 251 9.75 -5.47 -7.63
CA ASP A 251 10.17 -6.73 -8.28
C ASP A 251 10.30 -7.92 -7.33
N TYR A 252 10.34 -7.66 -6.01
CA TYR A 252 10.42 -8.68 -4.96
C TYR A 252 9.06 -9.25 -4.50
N TYR A 253 7.92 -8.67 -4.91
CA TYR A 253 6.63 -9.23 -4.54
C TYR A 253 6.38 -10.58 -5.21
N THR A 254 5.87 -11.53 -4.42
CA THR A 254 5.36 -12.82 -4.89
C THR A 254 3.99 -13.05 -4.24
N GLY A 255 3.06 -13.64 -4.98
CA GLY A 255 1.73 -13.94 -4.46
C GLY A 255 0.68 -12.86 -4.67
N PRO A 256 -0.33 -12.77 -3.79
CA PRO A 256 -1.43 -11.83 -3.90
C PRO A 256 -0.98 -10.37 -3.74
N VAL A 257 -1.62 -9.48 -4.48
CA VAL A 257 -1.48 -8.03 -4.36
C VAL A 257 -2.86 -7.42 -4.16
N SER A 258 -2.94 -6.44 -3.26
CA SER A 258 -4.16 -5.71 -2.98
C SER A 258 -3.96 -4.21 -3.16
N TYR A 259 -5.00 -3.53 -3.60
CA TYR A 259 -5.06 -2.09 -3.69
C TYR A 259 -6.42 -1.60 -3.24
N THR A 260 -6.45 -0.57 -2.40
CA THR A 260 -7.70 0.06 -2.01
C THR A 260 -7.83 1.41 -2.69
N HIS A 261 -8.96 1.64 -3.38
CA HIS A 261 -9.25 2.88 -4.06
C HIS A 261 -10.36 3.63 -3.32
N LEU A 262 -10.05 4.85 -2.88
CA LEU A 262 -11.06 5.78 -2.39
C LEU A 262 -11.74 6.43 -3.60
N ARG A 263 -13.05 6.26 -3.73
CA ARG A 263 -13.82 6.98 -4.76
C ARG A 263 -13.66 8.50 -4.54
N ALA A 264 -13.19 9.16 -5.58
CA ALA A 264 -12.79 10.55 -5.55
C ALA A 264 -13.93 11.49 -5.16
N HIS A 265 -14.00 11.89 -3.89
CA HIS A 265 -14.55 13.17 -3.43
C HIS A 265 -14.41 13.40 -1.91
N GLU A 266 -14.00 12.36 -1.14
CA GLU A 266 -13.84 12.54 0.31
C GLU A 266 -12.50 11.95 0.76
N THR A 267 -11.59 12.80 1.22
CA THR A 267 -10.41 12.34 1.96
C THR A 267 -10.83 11.93 3.38
N PRO A 268 -10.10 11.00 4.05
CA PRO A 268 -10.33 10.67 5.46
C PRO A 268 -10.43 11.90 6.37
N GLU A 269 -9.66 12.95 6.04
CA GLU A 269 -9.65 14.24 6.74
C GLU A 269 -11.00 14.98 6.66
N HIS A 270 -11.70 14.92 5.53
CA HIS A 270 -13.00 15.58 5.37
C HIS A 270 -14.11 14.87 6.17
N ARG A 271 -14.11 13.54 6.21
CA ARG A 271 -15.09 12.75 6.98
C ARG A 271 -14.85 12.84 8.48
N GLY A 272 -13.59 12.77 8.91
CA GLY A 272 -13.25 12.97 10.32
C GLY A 272 -13.62 14.36 10.83
N ARG A 273 -13.44 15.42 10.02
CA ARG A 273 -13.92 16.77 10.37
C ARG A 273 -15.44 16.84 10.50
N ARG A 274 -16.20 16.19 9.62
CA ARG A 274 -17.67 16.16 9.71
C ARG A 274 -18.12 15.49 11.01
N ARG A 275 -17.55 14.35 11.36
CA ARG A 275 -17.89 13.60 12.60
C ARG A 275 -17.57 14.36 13.89
N LEU A 276 -16.42 15.07 13.93
CA LEU A 276 -16.08 15.94 15.06
C LEU A 276 -17.03 17.14 15.18
N LEU A 277 -17.46 17.72 14.07
CA LEU A 277 -18.44 18.82 14.04
C LEU A 277 -19.84 18.35 14.43
N GLU A 278 -20.24 17.14 14.05
CA GLU A 278 -21.52 16.54 14.42
C GLU A 278 -21.54 16.15 15.91
N LYS A 279 -20.47 15.58 16.46
CA LYS A 279 -20.33 15.32 17.89
C LYS A 279 -20.35 16.62 18.72
N LYS A 280 -19.74 17.72 18.28
CA LYS A 280 -19.81 19.03 18.96
C LYS A 280 -21.21 19.64 18.91
N LYS A 281 -22.00 19.38 17.84
CA LYS A 281 -23.38 19.83 17.74
C LYS A 281 -24.37 18.98 18.56
N GLY A 282 -24.10 17.69 18.69
CA GLY A 282 -24.93 16.76 19.49
C GLY A 282 -24.70 16.80 20.97
N GLY A 283 -23.61 17.40 21.45
CA GLY A 283 -23.29 17.53 22.90
C GLY A 283 -23.83 18.80 23.58
N GLY A 284 -24.56 19.66 22.85
CA GLY A 284 -25.06 20.93 23.34
C GLY A 284 -26.54 20.95 23.76
N GLY A 285 -27.14 19.80 24.06
CA GLY A 285 -28.55 19.72 24.44
C GLY A 285 -28.79 18.97 25.74
N GLY A 286 -28.69 19.66 26.85
CA GLY A 286 -29.11 19.06 28.09
C GLY A 286 -28.69 19.82 29.34
N GLY A 287 -29.43 20.85 29.75
CA GLY A 287 -29.19 21.50 31.01
C GLY A 287 -29.93 22.83 31.19
N GLY A 288 -31.21 22.79 31.04
CA GLY A 288 -32.05 23.90 31.44
C GLY A 288 -33.31 23.35 32.09
N GLY A 289 -33.40 23.48 33.37
CA GLY A 289 -34.59 23.07 34.08
C GLY A 289 -34.47 23.46 35.53
N GLY A 290 -34.93 24.57 35.84
CA GLY A 290 -36.09 24.79 36.65
C GLY A 290 -35.77 25.06 38.06
N GLY A 291 -36.40 25.98 38.49
CA GLY A 291 -37.31 25.87 39.55
C GLY A 291 -37.33 27.02 40.49
N GLY A 292 -38.34 27.72 40.42
CA GLY A 292 -38.69 28.78 41.32
C GLY A 292 -39.18 28.25 42.66
N GLY A 293 -39.28 29.09 43.56
CA GLY A 293 -39.87 28.98 44.83
C GLY A 293 -39.42 30.13 45.70
#